data_064a15566905de967a2ada79f63501fd
#
_entry.id   064a15566905de967a2ada79f63501fd
#
_cell.length_a   1.000
_cell.length_b   1.000
_cell.length_c   1.000
_cell.angle_alpha   90.00
_cell.angle_beta   90.00
_cell.angle_gamma   90.00
#
_symmetry.space_group_name_H-M   'P 1'
#
loop_
_entity.id
_entity.type
_entity.pdbx_description
1 polymer ?
#
loop_
_entity_poly.entity_id
_entity_poly.type
_entity_poly.pdbx_seq_one_letter_code
_entity_poly.pdbx_strand_id
1 'polypeptide(L)'
;MFVARAVDAAGHFGASFTRPLDVTSVPRPVGRFVISLTWNNEADLDLHVVDPLGVEIWKRNINSYEPPPPGASPEPPNTPHPGGILDFDSNAQCVQDGRRAENVVYADRPPSGHYVVRVDTFSLCKAAGARWRVEGFVDGASIGAAEGSSTEYDTRFSHDRGAGVLALELDVP
;
A
#
# COMPACT_ATOMS: atom_id res chain seq x y z
N MET A 1 4.16 -20.39 15.45
CA MET A 1 4.03 -21.86 15.41
C MET A 1 2.55 -22.23 15.30
N PHE A 2 2.18 -23.02 14.31
CA PHE A 2 0.82 -23.57 14.14
C PHE A 2 0.79 -24.98 14.75
N VAL A 3 -0.24 -25.25 15.57
CA VAL A 3 -0.45 -26.58 16.17
C VAL A 3 -1.88 -27.03 15.86
N ALA A 4 -2.04 -28.18 15.24
CA ALA A 4 -3.33 -28.81 14.98
C ALA A 4 -3.40 -30.17 15.64
N ARG A 5 -4.59 -30.54 16.14
CA ARG A 5 -4.91 -31.87 16.65
C ARG A 5 -6.27 -32.30 16.10
N ALA A 6 -6.35 -33.55 15.71
CA ALA A 6 -7.66 -34.17 15.44
C ALA A 6 -8.36 -34.49 16.76
N VAL A 7 -9.70 -34.45 16.74
CA VAL A 7 -10.54 -34.87 17.88
C VAL A 7 -11.49 -35.95 17.37
N ASP A 8 -11.59 -37.06 18.07
CA ASP A 8 -12.53 -38.13 17.74
C ASP A 8 -13.97 -37.80 18.23
N ALA A 9 -14.91 -38.61 17.88
CA ALA A 9 -16.31 -38.42 18.26
C ALA A 9 -16.57 -38.51 19.79
N ALA A 10 -15.63 -39.08 20.55
CA ALA A 10 -15.66 -39.18 22.02
C ALA A 10 -14.94 -38.02 22.70
N GLY A 11 -14.37 -37.07 21.94
CA GLY A 11 -13.67 -35.90 22.45
C GLY A 11 -12.19 -36.14 22.77
N HIS A 12 -11.61 -37.26 22.40
CA HIS A 12 -10.18 -37.53 22.61
C HIS A 12 -9.32 -36.83 21.55
N PHE A 13 -8.22 -36.21 21.99
CA PHE A 13 -7.27 -35.54 21.10
C PHE A 13 -6.24 -36.54 20.58
N GLY A 14 -6.05 -36.56 19.28
CA GLY A 14 -4.96 -37.25 18.60
C GLY A 14 -3.59 -36.56 18.79
N ALA A 15 -2.56 -37.13 18.17
CA ALA A 15 -1.22 -36.57 18.16
C ALA A 15 -1.21 -35.14 17.59
N SER A 16 -0.35 -34.29 18.13
CA SER A 16 -0.18 -32.92 17.64
C SER A 16 0.56 -32.90 16.31
N PHE A 17 0.02 -32.19 15.34
CA PHE A 17 0.74 -31.77 14.15
C PHE A 17 1.26 -30.35 14.38
N THR A 18 2.55 -30.14 14.24
CA THR A 18 3.18 -28.84 14.47
C THR A 18 3.90 -28.40 13.21
N ARG A 19 3.68 -27.13 12.82
CA ARG A 19 4.42 -26.46 11.76
C ARG A 19 4.99 -25.14 12.26
N PRO A 20 6.26 -24.80 11.96
CA PRO A 20 6.72 -23.44 12.12
C PRO A 20 5.90 -22.53 11.19
N LEU A 21 5.54 -21.38 11.68
CA LEU A 21 5.01 -20.28 10.86
C LEU A 21 6.13 -19.26 10.78
N ASP A 22 6.70 -19.12 9.61
CA ASP A 22 7.52 -17.96 9.28
C ASP A 22 6.59 -16.83 8.86
N VAL A 23 6.43 -15.87 9.73
CA VAL A 23 5.73 -14.62 9.40
C VAL A 23 6.76 -13.70 8.78
N THR A 24 6.83 -13.68 7.48
CA THR A 24 7.62 -12.69 6.74
C THR A 24 6.79 -11.41 6.68
N SER A 25 7.17 -10.43 7.49
CA SER A 25 6.70 -9.06 7.25
C SER A 25 7.52 -8.50 6.08
N VAL A 26 6.85 -7.98 5.05
CA VAL A 26 7.55 -7.14 4.06
C VAL A 26 8.05 -5.91 4.82
N PRO A 27 9.36 -5.66 4.87
CA PRO A 27 9.88 -4.49 5.57
C PRO A 27 9.29 -3.23 4.93
N ARG A 28 8.76 -2.34 5.77
CA ARG A 28 8.35 -1.02 5.29
C ARG A 28 9.58 -0.30 4.73
N PRO A 29 9.46 0.38 3.58
CA PRO A 29 10.56 1.17 3.05
C PRO A 29 10.97 2.28 4.02
N VAL A 30 12.24 2.68 3.95
CA VAL A 30 12.78 3.78 4.75
C VAL A 30 12.59 5.08 3.96
N GLY A 31 12.01 6.09 4.60
CA GLY A 31 11.79 7.42 4.04
C GLY A 31 11.48 8.42 5.16
N ARG A 32 11.59 9.70 4.83
CA ARG A 32 11.18 10.80 5.75
C ARG A 32 9.69 10.81 5.96
N PHE A 33 8.93 10.51 4.91
CA PHE A 33 7.50 10.31 4.97
C PHE A 33 7.13 9.08 4.14
N VAL A 34 6.34 8.19 4.70
CA VAL A 34 5.88 6.97 4.05
C VAL A 34 4.38 6.81 4.29
N ILE A 35 3.64 6.58 3.24
CA ILE A 35 2.25 6.13 3.31
C ILE A 35 2.23 4.68 2.83
N SER A 36 1.80 3.77 3.69
CA SER A 36 1.84 2.33 3.46
C SER A 36 0.42 1.76 3.42
N LEU A 37 0.10 1.04 2.36
CA LEU A 37 -1.07 0.17 2.24
C LEU A 37 -0.62 -1.28 2.38
N THR A 38 -1.31 -2.06 3.22
CA THR A 38 -1.11 -3.51 3.36
C THR A 38 -2.44 -4.23 3.36
N TRP A 39 -2.48 -5.49 2.89
CA TRP A 39 -3.71 -6.29 2.89
C TRP A 39 -3.46 -7.78 3.14
N ASN A 40 -4.51 -8.54 3.35
CA ASN A 40 -4.45 -9.87 3.96
C ASN A 40 -4.52 -11.06 2.99
N ASN A 41 -4.60 -10.84 1.69
CA ASN A 41 -4.73 -11.90 0.68
C ASN A 41 -4.14 -11.50 -0.67
N GLU A 42 -4.43 -12.24 -1.74
CA GLU A 42 -3.88 -12.03 -3.08
C GLU A 42 -4.70 -11.06 -3.95
N ALA A 43 -5.58 -10.25 -3.38
CA ALA A 43 -6.26 -9.19 -4.12
C ALA A 43 -5.27 -8.19 -4.71
N ASP A 44 -5.66 -7.56 -5.79
CA ASP A 44 -5.00 -6.46 -6.47
C ASP A 44 -5.64 -5.16 -5.97
N LEU A 45 -4.99 -4.52 -5.00
CA LEU A 45 -5.41 -3.26 -4.39
C LEU A 45 -4.37 -2.19 -4.69
N ASP A 46 -4.83 -1.05 -5.15
CA ASP A 46 -3.97 0.08 -5.53
C ASP A 46 -4.01 1.19 -4.49
N LEU A 47 -2.84 1.71 -4.16
CA LEU A 47 -2.68 2.91 -3.34
C LEU A 47 -2.73 4.17 -4.19
N HIS A 48 -3.59 5.10 -3.82
CA HIS A 48 -3.68 6.43 -4.39
C HIS A 48 -3.39 7.47 -3.32
N VAL A 49 -2.42 8.34 -3.57
CA VAL A 49 -2.04 9.42 -2.65
C VAL A 49 -2.08 10.75 -3.39
N VAL A 50 -2.93 11.66 -2.94
CA VAL A 50 -2.93 13.04 -3.44
C VAL A 50 -2.14 13.89 -2.47
N ASP A 51 -1.09 14.53 -2.96
CA ASP A 51 -0.25 15.42 -2.17
C ASP A 51 -0.85 16.85 -2.05
N PRO A 52 -0.30 17.72 -1.18
CA PRO A 52 -0.80 19.08 -1.00
C PRO A 52 -0.73 19.96 -2.24
N LEU A 53 0.04 19.57 -3.25
CA LEU A 53 0.14 20.29 -4.53
C LEU A 53 -0.90 19.80 -5.54
N GLY A 54 -1.73 18.81 -5.17
CA GLY A 54 -2.75 18.22 -6.01
C GLY A 54 -2.25 17.16 -6.98
N VAL A 55 -1.01 16.70 -6.81
CA VAL A 55 -0.45 15.61 -7.60
C VAL A 55 -0.90 14.28 -7.00
N GLU A 56 -1.52 13.44 -7.81
CA GLU A 56 -1.91 12.08 -7.40
C GLU A 56 -0.85 11.08 -7.81
N ILE A 57 -0.30 10.37 -6.81
CA ILE A 57 0.70 9.32 -6.97
C ILE A 57 -0.03 7.98 -6.89
N TRP A 58 0.09 7.18 -7.95
CA TRP A 58 -0.60 5.91 -8.11
C TRP A 58 0.04 5.11 -9.27
N LYS A 59 -0.40 3.89 -9.57
CA LYS A 59 0.21 2.98 -10.56
C LYS A 59 0.46 3.55 -11.96
N ARG A 60 -0.30 4.57 -12.40
CA ARG A 60 -0.09 5.22 -13.71
C ARG A 60 0.62 6.58 -13.61
N ASN A 61 0.83 7.07 -12.42
CA ASN A 61 1.64 8.26 -12.13
C ASN A 61 2.47 7.98 -10.87
N ILE A 62 3.54 7.21 -11.04
CA ILE A 62 4.30 6.61 -9.94
C ILE A 62 5.15 7.60 -9.13
N ASN A 63 5.22 8.87 -9.52
CA ASN A 63 5.95 9.89 -8.76
C ASN A 63 5.29 11.28 -8.88
N SER A 64 5.58 12.14 -7.91
CA SER A 64 5.17 13.55 -7.92
C SER A 64 6.29 14.50 -8.40
N TYR A 65 7.32 13.97 -9.02
CA TYR A 65 8.39 14.78 -9.59
C TYR A 65 7.88 15.60 -10.77
N GLU A 66 8.08 16.91 -10.71
CA GLU A 66 7.81 17.80 -11.81
C GLU A 66 9.12 17.98 -12.63
N PRO A 67 9.17 17.50 -13.88
CA PRO A 67 10.38 17.62 -14.68
C PRO A 67 10.70 19.10 -14.96
N PRO A 68 11.98 19.46 -15.09
CA PRO A 68 12.36 20.82 -15.44
C PRO A 68 11.71 21.27 -16.75
N PRO A 69 11.43 22.58 -16.89
CA PRO A 69 10.74 23.10 -18.06
C PRO A 69 11.59 22.88 -19.33
N PRO A 70 10.93 22.79 -20.50
CA PRO A 70 11.63 22.67 -21.78
C PRO A 70 12.70 23.76 -21.95
N GLY A 71 13.93 23.34 -22.28
CA GLY A 71 15.08 24.24 -22.46
C GLY A 71 15.90 24.47 -21.19
N ALA A 72 15.55 23.88 -20.07
CA ALA A 72 16.41 23.86 -18.90
C ALA A 72 17.71 23.09 -19.21
N SER A 73 18.79 23.44 -18.50
CA SER A 73 20.04 22.69 -18.60
C SER A 73 19.83 21.23 -18.16
N PRO A 74 20.44 20.26 -18.82
CA PRO A 74 20.37 18.87 -18.40
C PRO A 74 20.81 18.71 -16.94
N GLU A 75 20.01 18.00 -16.15
CA GLU A 75 20.40 17.67 -14.78
C GLU A 75 21.56 16.66 -14.77
N PRO A 76 22.47 16.76 -13.79
CA PRO A 76 23.49 15.74 -13.61
C PRO A 76 22.88 14.34 -13.49
N PRO A 77 23.53 13.29 -14.01
CA PRO A 77 23.11 11.91 -13.79
C PRO A 77 22.95 11.62 -12.28
N ASN A 78 21.88 10.94 -11.90
CA ASN A 78 21.56 10.59 -10.52
C ASN A 78 21.23 11.78 -9.59
N THR A 79 20.78 12.91 -10.14
CA THR A 79 20.21 13.99 -9.31
C THR A 79 18.99 13.45 -8.55
N PRO A 80 18.96 13.53 -7.21
CA PRO A 80 17.78 13.14 -6.45
C PRO A 80 16.61 14.06 -6.79
N HIS A 81 15.47 13.49 -7.14
CA HIS A 81 14.27 14.27 -7.39
C HIS A 81 13.42 14.34 -6.11
N PRO A 82 13.07 15.55 -5.63
CA PRO A 82 12.12 15.68 -4.53
C PRO A 82 10.74 15.19 -5.00
N GLY A 83 10.04 14.50 -4.12
CA GLY A 83 8.69 14.02 -4.40
C GLY A 83 8.43 12.64 -3.83
N GLY A 84 7.16 12.26 -3.85
CA GLY A 84 6.72 10.93 -3.48
C GLY A 84 6.88 9.96 -4.64
N ILE A 85 7.24 8.74 -4.34
CA ILE A 85 7.40 7.66 -5.32
C ILE A 85 6.60 6.45 -4.84
N LEU A 86 5.74 5.91 -5.69
CA LEU A 86 5.15 4.59 -5.49
C LEU A 86 6.23 3.53 -5.70
N ASP A 87 6.50 2.75 -4.66
CA ASP A 87 7.62 1.79 -4.67
C ASP A 87 7.33 0.54 -5.50
N PHE A 88 6.08 0.13 -5.56
CA PHE A 88 5.67 -1.09 -6.24
C PHE A 88 4.17 -1.12 -6.51
N ASP A 89 3.75 -1.79 -7.58
CA ASP A 89 2.37 -2.14 -7.93
C ASP A 89 2.20 -3.64 -7.65
N SER A 90 1.68 -3.96 -6.45
CA SER A 90 1.66 -5.32 -5.92
C SER A 90 0.44 -6.10 -6.37
N ASN A 91 0.66 -7.37 -6.78
CA ASN A 91 -0.35 -8.27 -7.34
C ASN A 91 -1.01 -7.76 -8.62
N ALA A 92 -0.36 -6.83 -9.35
CA ALA A 92 -0.87 -6.21 -10.56
C ALA A 92 -1.48 -7.22 -11.53
N GLN A 93 -2.73 -6.97 -11.96
CA GLN A 93 -3.51 -7.87 -12.82
C GLN A 93 -3.61 -9.30 -12.27
N CYS A 94 -3.66 -9.44 -10.96
CA CYS A 94 -3.70 -10.73 -10.26
C CYS A 94 -2.46 -11.62 -10.46
N VAL A 95 -1.33 -11.04 -10.83
CA VAL A 95 -0.04 -11.74 -10.83
C VAL A 95 0.54 -11.68 -9.42
N GLN A 96 0.46 -12.80 -8.70
CA GLN A 96 0.88 -12.87 -7.31
C GLN A 96 2.38 -12.68 -7.16
N ASP A 97 2.79 -11.69 -6.39
CA ASP A 97 4.19 -11.39 -6.06
C ASP A 97 4.55 -11.67 -4.59
N GLY A 98 3.53 -11.95 -3.76
CA GLY A 98 3.68 -12.27 -2.34
C GLY A 98 3.92 -11.07 -1.43
N ARG A 99 3.91 -9.83 -1.93
CA ARG A 99 4.18 -8.62 -1.13
C ARG A 99 2.95 -8.14 -0.37
N ARG A 100 1.80 -8.04 -1.04
CA ARG A 100 0.53 -7.55 -0.47
C ARG A 100 0.69 -6.20 0.22
N ALA A 101 1.49 -5.34 -0.38
CA ALA A 101 1.81 -4.02 0.15
C ALA A 101 2.24 -3.08 -0.98
N GLU A 102 1.80 -1.83 -0.87
CA GLU A 102 2.23 -0.71 -1.69
C GLU A 102 2.59 0.47 -0.80
N ASN A 103 3.60 1.24 -1.19
CA ASN A 103 4.01 2.39 -0.42
C ASN A 103 4.29 3.58 -1.32
N VAL A 104 3.86 4.76 -0.88
CA VAL A 104 4.35 6.03 -1.41
C VAL A 104 5.41 6.55 -0.45
N VAL A 105 6.62 6.75 -0.97
CA VAL A 105 7.81 7.07 -0.18
C VAL A 105 8.36 8.42 -0.60
N TYR A 106 8.51 9.31 0.34
CA TYR A 106 9.29 10.54 0.22
C TYR A 106 10.63 10.32 0.93
N ALA A 107 11.71 10.26 0.17
CA ALA A 107 13.07 10.10 0.72
C ALA A 107 13.50 11.34 1.51
N ASP A 108 13.13 12.52 1.00
CA ASP A 108 13.37 13.82 1.61
C ASP A 108 12.11 14.38 2.28
N ARG A 109 12.19 15.62 2.74
CA ARG A 109 11.05 16.30 3.38
C ARG A 109 9.88 16.40 2.40
N PRO A 110 8.70 15.86 2.74
CA PRO A 110 7.52 15.98 1.91
C PRO A 110 7.00 17.42 1.89
N PRO A 111 6.20 17.83 0.89
CA PRO A 111 5.44 19.07 0.94
C PRO A 111 4.58 19.13 2.21
N SER A 112 4.62 20.25 2.92
CA SER A 112 3.74 20.47 4.07
C SER A 112 2.31 20.70 3.60
N GLY A 113 1.33 20.15 4.33
CA GLY A 113 -0.08 20.32 4.04
C GLY A 113 -0.89 19.04 4.11
N HIS A 114 -2.05 19.07 3.45
CA HIS A 114 -3.07 18.03 3.54
C HIS A 114 -2.87 16.95 2.46
N TYR A 115 -2.78 15.70 2.89
CA TYR A 115 -2.69 14.51 2.04
C TYR A 115 -3.99 13.73 2.08
N VAL A 116 -4.45 13.27 0.93
CA VAL A 116 -5.62 12.41 0.79
C VAL A 116 -5.18 11.04 0.29
N VAL A 117 -5.55 10.00 1.04
CA VAL A 117 -5.18 8.61 0.73
C VAL A 117 -6.43 7.82 0.41
N ARG A 118 -6.41 7.12 -0.71
CA ARG A 118 -7.48 6.23 -1.17
C ARG A 118 -6.96 4.83 -1.41
N VAL A 119 -7.84 3.87 -1.28
CA VAL A 119 -7.59 2.47 -1.64
C VAL A 119 -8.54 2.11 -2.76
N ASP A 120 -8.00 1.81 -3.93
CA ASP A 120 -8.75 1.28 -5.05
C ASP A 120 -8.71 -0.24 -5.06
N THR A 121 -9.84 -0.87 -5.34
CA THR A 121 -9.95 -2.32 -5.46
C THR A 121 -10.00 -2.68 -6.93
N PHE A 122 -8.82 -2.85 -7.54
CA PHE A 122 -8.75 -3.20 -8.96
C PHE A 122 -9.35 -4.59 -9.21
N SER A 123 -8.99 -5.56 -8.39
CA SER A 123 -9.53 -6.92 -8.47
C SER A 123 -9.38 -7.67 -7.15
N LEU A 124 -10.35 -8.49 -6.81
CA LEU A 124 -10.22 -9.42 -5.68
C LEU A 124 -9.44 -10.70 -6.03
N CYS A 125 -9.07 -10.92 -7.30
CA CYS A 125 -8.28 -12.07 -7.75
C CYS A 125 -8.81 -13.43 -7.25
N LYS A 126 -10.13 -13.60 -7.22
CA LYS A 126 -10.88 -14.77 -6.72
C LYS A 126 -11.05 -14.83 -5.19
N ALA A 127 -10.54 -13.89 -4.42
CA ALA A 127 -10.87 -13.79 -3.00
C ALA A 127 -12.32 -13.30 -2.82
N ALA A 128 -12.96 -13.67 -1.71
CA ALA A 128 -14.31 -13.20 -1.38
C ALA A 128 -14.37 -11.74 -0.93
N GLY A 129 -13.22 -11.17 -0.58
CA GLY A 129 -13.01 -9.81 -0.14
C GLY A 129 -11.59 -9.65 0.38
N ALA A 130 -11.15 -8.44 0.63
CA ALA A 130 -9.85 -8.14 1.22
C ALA A 130 -10.01 -7.20 2.42
N ARG A 131 -9.21 -7.39 3.46
CA ARG A 131 -9.05 -6.41 4.54
C ARG A 131 -7.74 -5.70 4.33
N TRP A 132 -7.76 -4.38 4.48
CA TRP A 132 -6.58 -3.56 4.28
C TRP A 132 -6.36 -2.60 5.45
N ARG A 133 -5.12 -2.15 5.59
CA ARG A 133 -4.69 -1.10 6.51
C ARG A 133 -3.83 -0.10 5.75
N VAL A 134 -4.17 1.17 5.91
CA VAL A 134 -3.34 2.30 5.49
C VAL A 134 -2.73 2.95 6.71
N GLU A 135 -1.46 3.34 6.64
CA GLU A 135 -0.78 4.01 7.74
C GLU A 135 0.25 5.01 7.21
N GLY A 136 0.25 6.22 7.76
CA GLY A 136 1.23 7.27 7.46
C GLY A 136 2.31 7.37 8.54
N PHE A 137 3.56 7.60 8.11
CA PHE A 137 4.73 7.66 8.99
C PHE A 137 5.60 8.86 8.64
N VAL A 138 5.99 9.64 9.63
CA VAL A 138 7.02 10.68 9.52
C VAL A 138 8.20 10.26 10.36
N ASP A 139 9.40 10.22 9.77
CA ASP A 139 10.65 9.77 10.42
C ASP A 139 10.48 8.42 11.17
N GLY A 140 9.66 7.54 10.63
CA GLY A 140 9.36 6.22 11.18
C GLY A 140 8.29 6.19 12.28
N ALA A 141 7.84 7.34 12.78
CA ALA A 141 6.75 7.43 13.74
C ALA A 141 5.39 7.47 13.01
N SER A 142 4.43 6.65 13.44
CA SER A 142 3.07 6.68 12.90
C SER A 142 2.38 8.00 13.25
N ILE A 143 1.77 8.64 12.25
CA ILE A 143 1.02 9.89 12.39
C ILE A 143 -0.48 9.70 12.13
N GLY A 144 -0.89 8.54 11.66
CA GLY A 144 -2.28 8.18 11.44
C GLY A 144 -2.43 6.83 10.76
N ALA A 145 -3.53 6.16 11.01
CA ALA A 145 -3.84 4.88 10.40
C ALA A 145 -5.36 4.70 10.24
N ALA A 146 -5.75 3.94 9.22
CA ALA A 146 -7.12 3.51 8.99
C ALA A 146 -7.15 2.07 8.50
N GLU A 147 -8.24 1.38 8.77
CA GLU A 147 -8.50 0.02 8.31
C GLU A 147 -9.83 -0.03 7.57
N GLY A 148 -9.91 -0.92 6.61
CA GLY A 148 -11.12 -1.12 5.85
C GLY A 148 -11.17 -2.48 5.17
N SER A 149 -12.17 -2.64 4.32
CA SER A 149 -12.36 -3.86 3.57
C SER A 149 -12.83 -3.55 2.15
N SER A 150 -12.37 -4.36 1.22
CA SER A 150 -12.79 -4.37 -0.19
C SER A 150 -13.69 -5.56 -0.45
N THR A 151 -14.71 -5.34 -1.27
CA THR A 151 -15.71 -6.33 -1.70
C THR A 151 -15.79 -6.37 -3.23
N GLU A 152 -16.53 -7.33 -3.77
CA GLU A 152 -16.82 -7.39 -5.20
C GLU A 152 -17.54 -6.14 -5.73
N TYR A 153 -18.23 -5.41 -4.86
CA TYR A 153 -18.88 -4.16 -5.25
C TYR A 153 -17.87 -3.08 -5.62
N ASP A 154 -16.76 -3.02 -4.89
CA ASP A 154 -15.72 -2.00 -5.05
C ASP A 154 -14.94 -2.15 -6.37
N THR A 155 -14.89 -3.36 -6.94
CA THR A 155 -14.25 -3.62 -8.25
C THR A 155 -15.02 -3.08 -9.45
N ARG A 156 -16.21 -2.51 -9.25
CA ARG A 156 -17.09 -2.05 -10.33
C ARG A 156 -16.93 -0.58 -10.68
N PHE A 157 -16.14 0.13 -9.92
CA PHE A 157 -15.90 1.56 -10.12
C PHE A 157 -14.73 1.79 -11.09
N SER A 158 -14.51 3.04 -11.45
CA SER A 158 -13.33 3.43 -12.24
C SER A 158 -12.05 3.17 -11.45
N HIS A 159 -11.01 2.73 -12.14
CA HIS A 159 -9.66 2.52 -11.61
C HIS A 159 -8.68 3.56 -12.15
N ASP A 160 -9.20 4.73 -12.54
CA ASP A 160 -8.42 5.85 -13.04
C ASP A 160 -8.09 6.86 -11.93
N ARG A 161 -7.54 7.99 -12.29
CA ARG A 161 -7.25 9.09 -11.38
C ARG A 161 -8.46 9.40 -10.49
N GLY A 162 -8.23 9.56 -9.18
CA GLY A 162 -9.25 9.80 -8.18
C GLY A 162 -10.05 8.58 -7.75
N ALA A 163 -9.69 7.38 -8.24
CA ALA A 163 -10.36 6.13 -7.89
C ALA A 163 -10.17 5.74 -6.42
N GLY A 164 -10.98 4.77 -6.01
CA GLY A 164 -10.91 4.16 -4.69
C GLY A 164 -11.71 4.88 -3.61
N VAL A 165 -11.86 4.18 -2.50
CA VAL A 165 -12.51 4.72 -1.29
C VAL A 165 -11.54 5.60 -0.52
N LEU A 166 -12.04 6.70 0.06
CA LEU A 166 -11.26 7.51 0.99
C LEU A 166 -10.90 6.67 2.21
N ALA A 167 -9.62 6.48 2.43
CA ALA A 167 -9.10 5.65 3.51
C ALA A 167 -8.55 6.49 4.67
N LEU A 168 -7.74 7.51 4.36
CA LEU A 168 -7.06 8.29 5.38
C LEU A 168 -6.80 9.72 4.87
N GLU A 169 -6.87 10.68 5.76
CA GLU A 169 -6.41 12.05 5.54
C GLU A 169 -5.34 12.39 6.57
N LEU A 170 -4.28 13.06 6.15
CA LEU A 170 -3.13 13.38 6.99
C LEU A 170 -2.69 14.82 6.77
N ASP A 171 -2.39 15.51 7.85
CA ASP A 171 -1.74 16.82 7.82
C ASP A 171 -0.26 16.67 8.18
N VAL A 172 0.62 17.03 7.25
CA VAL A 172 2.07 16.97 7.43
C VAL A 172 2.60 18.39 7.61
N PRO A 173 3.34 18.67 8.70
CA PRO A 173 3.83 20.02 9.04
C PRO A 173 4.94 20.55 8.14
#